data_a20dd7bf343dbf4ee64a4f6105a32bb3
#
_entry.id   a20dd7bf343dbf4ee64a4f6105a32bb3
#
_cell.length_a   1.000
_cell.length_b   1.000
_cell.length_c   1.000
_cell.angle_alpha   90.00
_cell.angle_beta   90.00
_cell.angle_gamma   90.00
#
_symmetry.space_group_name_H-M   'P 1'
#
loop_
_entity.id
_entity.type
_entity.pdbx_description
1 polymer ?
#
loop_
_entity_poly.entity_id
_entity_poly.type
_entity_poly.pdbx_seq_one_letter_code
_entity_poly.pdbx_strand_id
1 'polypeptide(L)' 'MEKQIAKRLIDAAMALDPLLGEIDAAISQVSDEAERTALASKLGEIFRQLNEAFIIPVGREYPDLAVRD' A
#
# COMPACT_ATOMS: atom_id res chain seq x y z
N MET A 1 0.34 -15.84 13.82
CA MET A 1 -0.81 -15.01 14.28
C MET A 1 -2.11 -15.73 14.00
N GLU A 2 -3.16 -15.34 14.67
CA GLU A 2 -4.47 -15.92 14.43
C GLU A 2 -5.07 -15.36 13.15
N LYS A 3 -5.88 -16.20 12.45
CA LYS A 3 -6.47 -15.80 11.16
C LYS A 3 -7.32 -14.55 11.26
N GLN A 4 -8.05 -14.35 12.36
CA GLN A 4 -8.87 -13.16 12.56
C GLN A 4 -8.02 -11.90 12.61
N ILE A 5 -6.86 -11.98 13.24
CA ILE A 5 -5.92 -10.86 13.30
C ILE A 5 -5.29 -10.63 11.93
N ALA A 6 -4.94 -11.70 11.23
CA ALA A 6 -4.42 -11.61 9.87
C ALA A 6 -5.39 -10.90 8.93
N LYS A 7 -6.68 -11.25 9.01
CA LYS A 7 -7.71 -10.60 8.21
C LYS A 7 -7.82 -9.12 8.53
N ARG A 8 -7.81 -8.75 9.81
CA ARG A 8 -7.85 -7.34 10.22
C ARG A 8 -6.65 -6.56 9.69
N LEU A 9 -5.48 -7.19 9.70
CA LEU A 9 -4.25 -6.55 9.22
C LEU A 9 -4.33 -6.27 7.72
N ILE A 10 -4.77 -7.25 6.93
CA ILE A 10 -4.94 -7.08 5.48
C ILE A 10 -6.02 -6.03 5.20
N ASP A 11 -7.16 -6.10 5.87
CA ASP A 11 -8.25 -5.15 5.66
C ASP A 11 -7.79 -3.72 5.96
N ALA A 12 -7.03 -3.52 7.05
CA ALA A 12 -6.52 -2.20 7.41
C ALA A 12 -5.50 -1.70 6.38
N ALA A 13 -4.60 -2.57 5.92
CA ALA A 13 -3.63 -2.21 4.89
C ALA A 13 -4.33 -1.82 3.58
N MET A 14 -5.35 -2.57 3.18
CA MET A 14 -6.11 -2.27 1.96
C MET A 14 -6.92 -0.99 2.09
N ALA A 15 -7.36 -0.65 3.30
CA ALA A 15 -8.11 0.58 3.56
C ALA A 15 -7.28 1.84 3.31
N LEU A 16 -5.96 1.73 3.24
CA LEU A 16 -5.10 2.85 2.89
C LEU A 16 -5.15 3.22 1.41
N ASP A 17 -5.59 2.32 0.54
CA ASP A 17 -5.57 2.56 -0.91
C ASP A 17 -6.24 3.88 -1.32
N PRO A 18 -7.47 4.20 -0.89
CA PRO A 18 -8.08 5.48 -1.28
C PRO A 18 -7.27 6.69 -0.81
N LEU A 19 -6.70 6.61 0.40
CA LEU A 19 -5.90 7.71 0.95
C LEU A 19 -4.58 7.87 0.23
N LEU A 20 -3.94 6.76 -0.14
CA LEU A 20 -2.73 6.78 -0.94
C LEU A 20 -3.03 7.35 -2.34
N GLY A 21 -4.20 7.05 -2.89
CA GLY A 21 -4.66 7.65 -4.15
C GLY A 21 -4.84 9.16 -4.06
N GLU A 22 -5.31 9.66 -2.91
CA GLU A 22 -5.40 11.10 -2.68
C GLU A 22 -4.03 11.76 -2.64
N ILE A 23 -3.05 11.09 -2.03
CA ILE A 23 -1.67 11.58 -2.02
C ILE A 23 -1.11 11.63 -3.45
N ASP A 24 -1.35 10.58 -4.22
CA ASP A 24 -0.92 10.52 -5.62
C ASP A 24 -1.52 11.67 -6.44
N ALA A 25 -2.81 11.93 -6.26
CA ALA A 25 -3.49 13.03 -6.95
C ALA A 25 -2.89 14.39 -6.57
N ALA A 26 -2.56 14.58 -5.30
CA ALA A 26 -1.92 15.81 -4.84
C ALA A 26 -0.51 15.97 -5.45
N ILE A 27 0.25 14.88 -5.49
CA ILE A 27 1.59 14.89 -6.08
C ILE A 27 1.52 15.29 -7.56
N SER A 28 0.53 14.79 -8.29
CA SER A 28 0.40 15.10 -9.72
C SER A 28 0.15 16.58 -10.00
N GLN A 29 -0.23 17.36 -8.98
CA GLN A 29 -0.43 18.80 -9.13
C GLN A 29 0.79 19.63 -8.77
N VAL A 30 1.87 19.00 -8.31
CA VAL A 30 3.12 19.71 -8.03
C VAL A 30 3.71 20.19 -9.36
N SER A 31 3.93 21.51 -9.46
CA SER A 31 4.36 22.11 -10.72
C SER A 31 5.82 21.86 -11.06
N ASP A 32 6.68 21.77 -10.05
CA ASP A 32 8.10 21.47 -10.27
C ASP A 32 8.27 19.98 -10.59
N GLU A 33 8.80 19.68 -11.78
CA GLU A 33 8.94 18.32 -12.26
C GLU A 33 9.88 17.48 -11.39
N ALA A 34 11.01 18.03 -10.97
CA ALA A 34 11.97 17.32 -10.14
C ALA A 34 11.37 16.96 -8.79
N GLU A 35 10.65 17.89 -8.17
CA GLU A 35 9.99 17.69 -6.90
C GLU A 35 8.87 16.64 -7.03
N ARG A 36 8.06 16.75 -8.09
CA ARG A 36 6.98 15.80 -8.37
C ARG A 36 7.51 14.38 -8.53
N THR A 37 8.59 14.22 -9.30
CA THR A 37 9.22 12.92 -9.53
C THR A 37 9.76 12.32 -8.22
N ALA A 38 10.41 13.15 -7.40
CA ALA A 38 10.93 12.70 -6.11
C ALA A 38 9.82 12.22 -5.18
N LEU A 39 8.71 12.96 -5.12
CA LEU A 39 7.58 12.58 -4.28
C LEU A 39 6.90 11.31 -4.79
N ALA A 40 6.72 11.17 -6.09
CA ALA A 40 6.14 9.97 -6.69
C ALA A 40 6.98 8.73 -6.40
N SER A 41 8.30 8.86 -6.45
CA SER A 41 9.21 7.77 -6.12
C SER A 41 9.05 7.32 -4.67
N LYS A 42 8.93 8.26 -3.75
CA LYS A 42 8.73 7.93 -2.32
C LYS A 42 7.38 7.27 -2.09
N LEU A 43 6.34 7.71 -2.77
CA LEU A 43 5.04 7.07 -2.68
C LEU A 43 5.11 5.62 -3.18
N GLY A 44 5.84 5.38 -4.27
CA GLY A 44 6.06 4.02 -4.77
C GLY A 44 6.73 3.11 -3.75
N GLU A 45 7.70 3.65 -2.98
CA GLU A 45 8.35 2.90 -1.91
C GLU A 45 7.37 2.53 -0.79
N ILE A 46 6.44 3.43 -0.46
CA ILE A 46 5.43 3.17 0.56
C ILE A 46 4.53 2.01 0.11
N PHE A 47 4.06 2.02 -1.14
CA PHE A 47 3.26 0.91 -1.69
C PHE A 47 4.02 -0.41 -1.63
N ARG A 48 5.29 -0.39 -2.03
CA ARG A 48 6.12 -1.59 -2.00
C ARG A 48 6.27 -2.13 -0.59
N GLN A 49 6.52 -1.25 0.39
CA GLN A 49 6.69 -1.66 1.78
C GLN A 49 5.41 -2.22 2.40
N LEU A 50 4.25 -1.66 2.06
CA LEU A 50 2.98 -2.21 2.51
C LEU A 50 2.81 -3.65 2.02
N ASN A 51 3.09 -3.88 0.74
CA ASN A 51 3.00 -5.21 0.17
C ASN A 51 3.99 -6.18 0.80
N GLU A 52 5.26 -5.80 0.88
CA GLU A 52 6.32 -6.67 1.38
C GLU A 52 6.23 -6.94 2.88
N ALA A 53 5.78 -5.93 3.64
CA ALA A 53 5.73 -6.05 5.10
C ALA A 53 4.47 -6.78 5.58
N PHE A 54 3.34 -6.57 4.92
CA PHE A 54 2.05 -7.06 5.43
C PHE A 54 1.30 -7.95 4.45
N ILE A 55 1.04 -7.48 3.24
CA ILE A 55 0.15 -8.17 2.30
C ILE A 55 0.72 -9.52 1.89
N ILE A 56 1.97 -9.55 1.44
CA ILE A 56 2.61 -10.77 0.95
C ILE A 56 2.86 -11.78 2.08
N PRO A 57 3.48 -11.40 3.21
CA PRO A 57 3.72 -12.37 4.27
C PRO A 57 2.44 -12.97 4.85
N VAL A 58 1.42 -12.14 5.08
CA VAL A 58 0.15 -12.62 5.61
C VAL A 58 -0.59 -13.49 4.59
N GLY A 59 -0.53 -13.12 3.31
CA GLY A 59 -1.11 -13.91 2.24
C GLY A 59 -0.44 -15.27 2.07
N ARG A 60 0.85 -15.39 2.37
CA ARG A 60 1.55 -16.67 2.35
C ARG A 60 1.14 -17.57 3.50
N GLU A 61 0.95 -16.99 4.68
CA GLU A 61 0.50 -17.73 5.86
C GLU A 61 -0.96 -18.15 5.72
N TYR A 62 -1.80 -17.31 5.14
CA TYR A 62 -3.22 -17.56 4.93
C TYR A 62 -3.58 -17.29 3.47
N PRO A 63 -3.36 -18.27 2.57
CA PRO A 63 -3.58 -18.06 1.13
C PRO A 63 -5.00 -17.63 0.75
N ASP A 64 -6.00 -18.02 1.55
CA ASP A 64 -7.38 -17.61 1.31
C ASP A 64 -7.62 -16.12 1.59
N LEU A 65 -6.71 -15.47 2.30
CA LEU A 65 -6.76 -14.03 2.56
C LEU A 65 -5.89 -13.23 1.58
N ALA A 66 -5.15 -13.93 0.70
CA ALA A 66 -4.25 -13.25 -0.23
C ALA A 66 -5.03 -12.32 -1.15
N VAL A 67 -4.47 -11.11 -1.37
CA VAL A 67 -5.05 -10.14 -2.28
C VAL A 67 -4.74 -10.58 -3.71
N ARG A 68 -5.77 -10.65 -4.54
CA ARG A 68 -5.63 -11.02 -5.96
C ARG A 68 -6.11 -9.88 -6.84
N ASP A 69 -5.38 -9.65 -7.86
CA ASP A 69 -5.75 -8.67 -8.89
C ASP A 69 -6.83 -9.23 -9.80
#